data_3762ad29ba4849393448ca97092dd11d
#
_entry.id   3762ad29ba4849393448ca97092dd11d
#
_cell.length_a   1.000
_cell.length_b   1.000
_cell.length_c   1.000
_cell.angle_alpha   90.00
_cell.angle_beta   90.00
_cell.angle_gamma   90.00
#
_symmetry.space_group_name_H-M   'P 1'
#
loop_
_entity.id
_entity.type
_entity.pdbx_description
1 polymer ?
#
loop_
_entity_poly.entity_id
_entity_poly.type
_entity_poly.pdbx_seq_one_letter_code
_entity_poly.pdbx_strand_id
1 'polypeptide(L)'
;MARVSSVGGQAVMEGVMMRGKCSMATAVRNSDGDIVVESKRLIPVEKKNVCYRIPVLRGIINFATMLYTGTQTLLRSSEVYGEEIEPSKFDKWLSEKLHIDIMKVVIWFSVLLGVACAVGLFVFLPQFLTELLFKVPALNALSGSVRDVVFSVIEGLIRLVIFVAYVAICSCVPDVKRVFMYHGAEHKTINAFEHDEELTVENVQKYSTIHKRCGTTFMVLVMVVSIIVLAFAGWLTVDVFGWPNNAGIKFAVRIVMIPLVAGISYEILKLLALSDNIVVRIIRWPGLQLQRLTTRQPDDDMVEVAIVAFKTVYEMDADETIPERTFDIGKPYKDAREQVEKILPADKFDKSDVDWIFTEVTGKNRSELPLLKTIKASQLERALAYAKERATGKPLQYVFGHVDFYDAKLLVNENVLIPRPETELLAEAVANRAKDKSVLDLCTGSGAIAISVKKHEPTAAVTASDVSENAIFVAKANGVANLVDVKFITSDLFENIDGEFDIIVSNPPYIKTDDIQNLDVEVRGYEPIIALDGGKDGLDFYRRIIDGAAAHLKDGGELLMELGIDEAEDVKAYADGKLEFSEFIKDYDGIDRIVVFKKR
;
A
#
# COMPACT_ATOMS: atom_id res chain seq x y z
N MET A 1 26.16 -14.60 27.17
CA MET A 1 26.70 -15.06 25.86
C MET A 1 26.06 -14.17 24.82
N ALA A 2 26.82 -13.60 23.88
CA ALA A 2 26.25 -12.78 22.84
C ALA A 2 25.20 -13.59 22.02
N ARG A 3 24.01 -13.03 21.81
CA ARG A 3 22.93 -13.64 21.05
C ARG A 3 23.34 -13.64 19.58
N VAL A 4 23.46 -14.82 18.96
CA VAL A 4 23.81 -14.89 17.54
C VAL A 4 22.54 -14.74 16.71
N SER A 5 22.42 -13.67 15.97
CA SER A 5 21.31 -13.44 15.05
C SER A 5 21.41 -14.40 13.85
N SER A 6 20.27 -14.95 13.42
CA SER A 6 20.16 -15.66 12.13
C SER A 6 19.79 -14.72 10.99
N VAL A 7 19.64 -13.42 11.27
CA VAL A 7 19.26 -12.39 10.31
C VAL A 7 20.50 -11.84 9.63
N GLY A 8 20.48 -11.69 8.33
CA GLY A 8 21.42 -10.96 7.50
C GLY A 8 20.66 -10.06 6.55
N GLY A 9 21.32 -9.12 5.90
CA GLY A 9 20.61 -8.18 5.05
C GLY A 9 21.38 -7.77 3.79
N GLN A 10 20.79 -6.81 3.11
CA GLN A 10 21.33 -6.14 1.95
C GLN A 10 20.77 -4.72 1.90
N ALA A 11 21.64 -3.72 1.75
CA ALA A 11 21.19 -2.38 1.45
C ALA A 11 20.57 -2.31 0.04
N VAL A 12 19.51 -1.52 -0.08
CA VAL A 12 18.82 -1.24 -1.34
C VAL A 12 18.65 0.28 -1.49
N MET A 13 18.01 0.73 -2.56
CA MET A 13 17.74 2.16 -2.76
C MET A 13 16.83 2.65 -1.64
N GLU A 14 17.28 3.67 -0.90
CA GLU A 14 16.57 4.30 0.24
C GLU A 14 16.02 3.30 1.27
N GLY A 15 16.68 2.14 1.43
CA GLY A 15 16.17 1.09 2.28
C GLY A 15 17.13 -0.04 2.62
N VAL A 16 16.58 -0.99 3.37
CA VAL A 16 17.28 -2.21 3.79
C VAL A 16 16.36 -3.41 3.62
N MET A 17 16.89 -4.45 3.00
CA MET A 17 16.30 -5.79 3.00
C MET A 17 16.95 -6.62 4.10
N MET A 18 16.15 -7.22 4.97
CA MET A 18 16.57 -8.19 5.98
C MET A 18 16.01 -9.57 5.63
N ARG A 19 16.81 -10.60 5.90
CA ARG A 19 16.45 -11.99 5.65
C ARG A 19 16.74 -12.84 6.89
N GLY A 20 15.70 -13.46 7.40
CA GLY A 20 15.72 -14.40 8.51
C GLY A 20 15.77 -15.86 8.07
N LYS A 21 15.34 -16.78 8.95
CA LYS A 21 15.25 -18.22 8.69
C LYS A 21 14.08 -18.56 7.75
N CYS A 22 12.91 -17.99 8.03
CA CYS A 22 11.64 -18.31 7.40
C CYS A 22 10.97 -17.11 6.74
N SER A 23 11.56 -15.91 6.84
CA SER A 23 10.99 -14.67 6.33
C SER A 23 12.05 -13.74 5.73
N MET A 24 11.58 -12.79 4.95
CA MET A 24 12.36 -11.68 4.39
C MET A 24 11.49 -10.44 4.44
N ALA A 25 12.05 -9.32 4.82
CA ALA A 25 11.39 -8.02 4.75
C ALA A 25 12.30 -6.97 4.14
N THR A 26 11.71 -6.09 3.35
CA THR A 26 12.37 -4.91 2.77
C THR A 26 11.64 -3.69 3.25
N ALA A 27 12.32 -2.81 3.96
CA ALA A 27 11.80 -1.50 4.34
C ALA A 27 12.49 -0.43 3.50
N VAL A 28 11.70 0.50 2.96
CA VAL A 28 12.15 1.58 2.09
C VAL A 28 11.48 2.88 2.53
N ARG A 29 12.21 3.98 2.56
CA ARG A 29 11.62 5.31 2.75
C ARG A 29 11.19 5.86 1.40
N ASN A 30 9.90 6.16 1.26
CA ASN A 30 9.34 6.72 0.02
C ASN A 30 9.63 8.23 -0.11
N SER A 31 9.25 8.84 -1.23
CA SER A 31 9.39 10.29 -1.47
C SER A 31 8.62 11.17 -0.49
N ASP A 32 7.57 10.64 0.14
CA ASP A 32 6.75 11.37 1.12
C ASP A 32 7.36 11.33 2.52
N GLY A 33 8.46 10.57 2.72
CA GLY A 33 9.14 10.38 4.00
C GLY A 33 8.65 9.19 4.83
N ASP A 34 7.62 8.48 4.39
CA ASP A 34 7.06 7.32 5.07
C ASP A 34 7.91 6.06 4.86
N ILE A 35 7.99 5.19 5.87
CA ILE A 35 8.62 3.88 5.75
C ILE A 35 7.58 2.86 5.31
N VAL A 36 7.74 2.34 4.10
CA VAL A 36 6.90 1.25 3.57
C VAL A 36 7.65 -0.07 3.63
N VAL A 37 6.91 -1.16 3.90
CA VAL A 37 7.50 -2.49 4.14
C VAL A 37 6.85 -3.53 3.24
N GLU A 38 7.68 -4.27 2.51
CA GLU A 38 7.29 -5.53 1.87
C GLU A 38 7.85 -6.69 2.70
N SER A 39 7.06 -7.72 2.92
CA SER A 39 7.51 -8.92 3.64
C SER A 39 6.98 -10.19 3.00
N LYS A 40 7.81 -11.25 2.99
CA LYS A 40 7.50 -12.55 2.36
C LYS A 40 7.98 -13.70 3.21
N ARG A 41 7.25 -14.82 3.17
CA ARG A 41 7.67 -16.09 3.75
C ARG A 41 8.68 -16.79 2.84
N LEU A 42 9.67 -17.40 3.44
CA LEU A 42 10.67 -18.19 2.75
C LEU A 42 10.49 -19.67 3.10
N ILE A 43 10.70 -20.54 2.12
CA ILE A 43 10.70 -21.98 2.36
C ILE A 43 11.97 -22.31 3.15
N PRO A 44 11.86 -22.89 4.36
CA PRO A 44 13.01 -23.32 5.16
C PRO A 44 13.90 -24.32 4.40
N VAL A 45 15.21 -24.25 4.65
CA VAL A 45 16.19 -25.09 3.94
C VAL A 45 15.91 -26.59 4.11
N GLU A 46 15.34 -26.99 5.25
CA GLU A 46 14.96 -28.36 5.57
C GLU A 46 13.87 -28.91 4.64
N LYS A 47 12.99 -28.03 4.14
CA LYS A 47 11.90 -28.35 3.21
C LYS A 47 12.30 -28.22 1.73
N LYS A 48 13.54 -27.78 1.43
CA LYS A 48 14.03 -27.64 0.06
C LYS A 48 14.60 -28.94 -0.49
N ASN A 49 14.76 -29.00 -1.82
CA ASN A 49 15.33 -30.11 -2.55
C ASN A 49 16.74 -30.49 -2.01
N VAL A 50 17.12 -31.78 -2.15
CA VAL A 50 18.41 -32.33 -1.74
C VAL A 50 19.61 -31.53 -2.23
N CYS A 51 19.53 -30.90 -3.41
CA CYS A 51 20.59 -30.05 -3.97
C CYS A 51 21.03 -28.93 -3.03
N TYR A 52 20.14 -28.41 -2.18
CA TYR A 52 20.46 -27.39 -1.17
C TYR A 52 21.25 -27.92 0.03
N ARG A 53 21.51 -29.24 0.10
CA ARG A 53 22.24 -29.89 1.19
C ARG A 53 23.65 -30.34 0.77
N ILE A 54 23.89 -30.49 -0.56
CA ILE A 54 25.18 -30.95 -1.09
C ILE A 54 26.19 -29.81 -1.01
N PRO A 55 27.36 -29.99 -0.36
CA PRO A 55 28.42 -28.96 -0.36
C PRO A 55 28.79 -28.52 -1.76
N VAL A 56 29.26 -27.31 -1.92
CA VAL A 56 29.56 -26.60 -3.17
C VAL A 56 28.31 -26.32 -4.01
N LEU A 57 27.45 -27.35 -4.30
CA LEU A 57 26.23 -27.16 -5.09
C LEU A 57 25.25 -26.22 -4.37
N ARG A 58 25.06 -26.35 -3.06
CA ARG A 58 24.26 -25.41 -2.25
C ARG A 58 24.83 -23.98 -2.31
N GLY A 59 26.16 -23.84 -2.39
CA GLY A 59 26.83 -22.55 -2.52
C GLY A 59 26.51 -21.87 -3.85
N ILE A 60 26.55 -22.64 -4.96
CA ILE A 60 26.18 -22.17 -6.30
C ILE A 60 24.73 -21.71 -6.33
N ILE A 61 23.82 -22.55 -5.81
CA ILE A 61 22.38 -22.24 -5.80
C ILE A 61 22.08 -21.02 -4.93
N ASN A 62 22.67 -20.92 -3.74
CA ASN A 62 22.49 -19.78 -2.86
C ASN A 62 23.02 -18.49 -3.49
N PHE A 63 24.17 -18.53 -4.14
CA PHE A 63 24.74 -17.39 -4.85
C PHE A 63 23.80 -16.90 -5.97
N ALA A 64 23.32 -17.82 -6.82
CA ALA A 64 22.36 -17.48 -7.88
C ALA A 64 21.05 -16.93 -7.30
N THR A 65 20.54 -17.52 -6.22
CA THR A 65 19.33 -17.04 -5.55
C THR A 65 19.52 -15.65 -4.94
N MET A 66 20.68 -15.38 -4.33
CA MET A 66 20.99 -14.07 -3.74
C MET A 66 21.10 -12.99 -4.82
N LEU A 67 21.76 -13.29 -5.96
CA LEU A 67 21.82 -12.38 -7.09
C LEU A 67 20.43 -12.03 -7.62
N TYR A 68 19.60 -13.05 -7.87
CA TYR A 68 18.24 -12.86 -8.36
C TYR A 68 17.39 -12.05 -7.37
N THR A 69 17.34 -12.49 -6.10
CA THR A 69 16.54 -11.80 -5.06
C THR A 69 17.04 -10.39 -4.83
N GLY A 70 18.36 -10.20 -4.73
CA GLY A 70 18.97 -8.88 -4.50
C GLY A 70 18.67 -7.90 -5.64
N THR A 71 18.76 -8.35 -6.90
CA THR A 71 18.42 -7.52 -8.06
C THR A 71 16.94 -7.17 -8.08
N GLN A 72 16.05 -8.13 -7.82
CA GLN A 72 14.60 -7.89 -7.75
C GLN A 72 14.26 -6.89 -6.63
N THR A 73 14.86 -7.04 -5.46
CA THR A 73 14.61 -6.13 -4.32
C THR A 73 15.12 -4.72 -4.62
N LEU A 74 16.28 -4.62 -5.29
CA LEU A 74 16.83 -3.31 -5.70
C LEU A 74 15.90 -2.60 -6.70
N LEU A 75 15.40 -3.31 -7.72
CA LEU A 75 14.46 -2.76 -8.70
C LEU A 75 13.16 -2.31 -8.02
N ARG A 76 12.61 -3.13 -7.12
CA ARG A 76 11.38 -2.78 -6.41
C ARG A 76 11.56 -1.60 -5.45
N SER A 77 12.72 -1.48 -4.80
CA SER A 77 13.00 -0.33 -3.93
C SER A 77 13.10 0.97 -4.73
N SER A 78 13.65 0.95 -5.94
CA SER A 78 13.69 2.13 -6.82
C SER A 78 12.30 2.56 -7.30
N GLU A 79 11.39 1.60 -7.56
CA GLU A 79 9.99 1.89 -7.90
C GLU A 79 9.25 2.58 -6.74
N VAL A 80 9.54 2.17 -5.49
CA VAL A 80 8.93 2.75 -4.27
C VAL A 80 9.42 4.17 -4.01
N TYR A 81 10.70 4.42 -4.25
CA TYR A 81 11.29 5.75 -4.06
C TYR A 81 10.73 6.78 -5.05
N GLY A 82 10.20 6.32 -6.20
CA GLY A 82 9.43 7.18 -7.11
C GLY A 82 10.30 8.14 -7.92
N GLU A 83 11.54 7.83 -8.23
CA GLU A 83 12.25 8.50 -9.33
C GLU A 83 11.55 8.15 -10.65
N GLU A 84 10.49 8.90 -10.97
CA GLU A 84 9.97 8.93 -12.33
C GLU A 84 11.05 9.54 -13.23
N ILE A 85 11.78 8.69 -13.93
CA ILE A 85 12.56 9.11 -15.09
C ILE A 85 11.51 9.53 -16.12
N GLU A 86 11.21 10.82 -16.19
CA GLU A 86 10.33 11.34 -17.24
C GLU A 86 10.93 10.92 -18.59
N PRO A 87 10.22 10.11 -19.40
CA PRO A 87 10.75 9.69 -20.68
C PRO A 87 11.00 10.91 -21.54
N SER A 88 12.19 11.03 -22.07
CA SER A 88 12.59 12.15 -22.91
C SER A 88 11.66 12.27 -24.13
N LYS A 89 11.60 13.44 -24.76
CA LYS A 89 10.82 13.62 -26.00
C LYS A 89 11.21 12.62 -27.09
N PHE A 90 12.46 12.19 -27.10
CA PHE A 90 12.97 11.17 -28.00
C PHE A 90 12.43 9.77 -27.65
N ASP A 91 12.32 9.45 -26.36
CA ASP A 91 11.79 8.16 -25.90
C ASP A 91 10.30 8.04 -26.22
N LYS A 92 9.52 9.12 -26.05
CA LYS A 92 8.09 9.17 -26.42
C LYS A 92 7.90 8.97 -27.93
N TRP A 93 8.68 9.68 -28.75
CA TRP A 93 8.64 9.54 -30.21
C TRP A 93 9.01 8.13 -30.69
N LEU A 94 10.01 7.51 -30.05
CA LEU A 94 10.49 6.17 -30.40
C LEU A 94 9.48 5.09 -29.98
N SER A 95 8.80 5.24 -28.80
CA SER A 95 7.78 4.31 -28.32
C SER A 95 6.53 4.30 -29.21
N GLU A 96 6.10 5.48 -29.65
CA GLU A 96 4.96 5.62 -30.57
C GLU A 96 5.22 4.97 -31.93
N LYS A 97 6.48 5.05 -32.42
CA LYS A 97 6.83 4.56 -33.76
C LYS A 97 7.13 3.06 -33.83
N LEU A 98 7.64 2.46 -32.75
CA LEU A 98 8.07 1.05 -32.73
C LEU A 98 7.12 0.12 -31.95
N HIS A 99 6.12 0.65 -31.23
CA HIS A 99 5.21 -0.12 -30.36
C HIS A 99 5.95 -1.02 -29.34
N ILE A 100 7.17 -0.61 -28.93
CA ILE A 100 8.03 -1.32 -28.00
C ILE A 100 8.13 -0.50 -26.73
N ASP A 101 8.03 -1.15 -25.58
CA ASP A 101 8.30 -0.56 -24.27
C ASP A 101 9.80 -0.19 -24.17
N ILE A 102 10.10 1.07 -24.50
CA ILE A 102 11.47 1.57 -24.58
C ILE A 102 12.17 1.48 -23.23
N MET A 103 11.44 1.64 -22.12
CA MET A 103 12.04 1.51 -20.81
C MET A 103 12.68 0.13 -20.62
N LYS A 104 12.00 -0.93 -21.08
CA LYS A 104 12.57 -2.30 -21.05
C LYS A 104 13.82 -2.41 -21.94
N VAL A 105 13.80 -1.79 -23.11
CA VAL A 105 14.96 -1.81 -24.03
C VAL A 105 16.14 -1.07 -23.42
N VAL A 106 15.93 0.10 -22.84
CA VAL A 106 16.99 0.89 -22.16
C VAL A 106 17.55 0.11 -20.97
N ILE A 107 16.71 -0.51 -20.15
CA ILE A 107 17.15 -1.34 -19.02
C ILE A 107 18.02 -2.52 -19.53
N TRP A 108 17.56 -3.27 -20.54
CA TRP A 108 18.33 -4.40 -21.09
C TRP A 108 19.64 -3.95 -21.72
N PHE A 109 19.64 -2.83 -22.44
CA PHE A 109 20.86 -2.26 -23.02
C PHE A 109 21.85 -1.82 -21.94
N SER A 110 21.37 -1.16 -20.89
CA SER A 110 22.19 -0.73 -19.74
C SER A 110 22.80 -1.93 -19.01
N VAL A 111 22.02 -3.00 -18.80
CA VAL A 111 22.51 -4.25 -18.21
C VAL A 111 23.58 -4.89 -19.08
N LEU A 112 23.35 -4.99 -20.40
CA LEU A 112 24.31 -5.55 -21.35
C LEU A 112 25.61 -4.74 -21.37
N LEU A 113 25.51 -3.41 -21.42
CA LEU A 113 26.64 -2.50 -21.37
C LEU A 113 27.41 -2.64 -20.06
N GLY A 114 26.70 -2.71 -18.92
CA GLY A 114 27.29 -2.92 -17.59
C GLY A 114 28.06 -4.24 -17.50
N VAL A 115 27.50 -5.33 -18.03
CA VAL A 115 28.18 -6.64 -18.11
C VAL A 115 29.42 -6.55 -19.01
N ALA A 116 29.34 -5.92 -20.18
CA ALA A 116 30.47 -5.75 -21.07
C ALA A 116 31.59 -4.93 -20.41
N CYS A 117 31.28 -3.85 -19.73
CA CYS A 117 32.24 -3.05 -18.97
C CYS A 117 32.87 -3.86 -17.81
N ALA A 118 32.07 -4.64 -17.07
CA ALA A 118 32.59 -5.49 -16.00
C ALA A 118 33.56 -6.56 -16.52
N VAL A 119 33.24 -7.22 -17.65
CA VAL A 119 34.12 -8.18 -18.30
C VAL A 119 35.41 -7.47 -18.80
N GLY A 120 35.28 -6.30 -19.41
CA GLY A 120 36.43 -5.48 -19.82
C GLY A 120 37.34 -5.16 -18.63
N LEU A 121 36.77 -4.67 -17.53
CA LEU A 121 37.51 -4.22 -16.36
C LEU A 121 38.12 -5.36 -15.52
N PHE A 122 37.40 -6.46 -15.33
CA PHE A 122 37.81 -7.52 -14.40
C PHE A 122 38.37 -8.77 -15.05
N VAL A 123 38.24 -8.91 -16.37
CA VAL A 123 38.82 -10.04 -17.12
C VAL A 123 39.88 -9.58 -18.08
N PHE A 124 39.56 -8.68 -19.00
CA PHE A 124 40.51 -8.27 -20.05
C PHE A 124 41.62 -7.35 -19.52
N LEU A 125 41.31 -6.33 -18.72
CA LEU A 125 42.30 -5.38 -18.24
C LEU A 125 43.39 -6.01 -17.35
N PRO A 126 43.07 -6.90 -16.36
CA PRO A 126 44.10 -7.61 -15.59
C PRO A 126 45.00 -8.48 -16.47
N GLN A 127 44.42 -9.21 -17.43
CA GLN A 127 45.19 -10.03 -18.37
C GLN A 127 46.14 -9.19 -19.21
N PHE A 128 45.64 -8.11 -19.80
CA PHE A 128 46.43 -7.20 -20.61
C PHE A 128 47.62 -6.59 -19.83
N LEU A 129 47.36 -6.12 -18.61
CA LEU A 129 48.39 -5.56 -17.75
C LEU A 129 49.44 -6.61 -17.36
N THR A 130 48.99 -7.83 -17.08
CA THR A 130 49.92 -8.94 -16.79
C THR A 130 50.78 -9.31 -17.99
N GLU A 131 50.19 -9.41 -19.20
CA GLU A 131 50.96 -9.64 -20.43
C GLU A 131 51.99 -8.53 -20.68
N LEU A 132 51.64 -7.27 -20.35
CA LEU A 132 52.59 -6.16 -20.45
C LEU A 132 53.75 -6.30 -19.45
N LEU A 133 53.46 -6.70 -18.20
CA LEU A 133 54.49 -6.94 -17.19
C LEU A 133 55.44 -8.10 -17.59
N PHE A 134 54.94 -9.13 -18.25
CA PHE A 134 55.73 -10.27 -18.69
C PHE A 134 56.67 -9.93 -19.89
N LYS A 135 56.63 -8.72 -20.44
CA LYS A 135 57.66 -8.20 -21.35
C LYS A 135 58.95 -7.80 -20.65
N VAL A 136 58.92 -7.68 -19.30
CA VAL A 136 60.12 -7.39 -18.49
C VAL A 136 61.04 -8.62 -18.51
N PRO A 137 62.36 -8.48 -18.77
CA PRO A 137 63.29 -9.59 -18.95
C PRO A 137 63.28 -10.63 -17.84
N ALA A 138 63.17 -10.19 -16.58
CA ALA A 138 63.15 -11.10 -15.42
C ALA A 138 61.93 -12.03 -15.41
N LEU A 139 60.73 -11.57 -15.79
CA LEU A 139 59.50 -12.38 -15.85
C LEU A 139 59.43 -13.18 -17.15
N ASN A 140 59.99 -12.66 -18.25
CA ASN A 140 60.04 -13.34 -19.53
C ASN A 140 60.98 -14.55 -19.54
N ALA A 141 61.97 -14.59 -18.62
CA ALA A 141 62.90 -15.73 -18.45
C ALA A 141 62.24 -16.94 -17.79
N LEU A 142 61.02 -16.79 -17.19
CA LEU A 142 60.29 -17.92 -16.62
C LEU A 142 59.75 -18.81 -17.74
N SER A 143 59.80 -20.14 -17.51
CA SER A 143 59.32 -21.15 -18.47
C SER A 143 58.50 -22.22 -17.82
N GLY A 144 57.69 -22.96 -18.61
CA GLY A 144 56.86 -24.07 -18.16
C GLY A 144 55.80 -23.68 -17.11
N SER A 145 55.40 -24.64 -16.32
CA SER A 145 54.33 -24.50 -15.28
C SER A 145 54.60 -23.36 -14.29
N VAL A 146 55.89 -23.03 -14.00
CA VAL A 146 56.23 -21.90 -13.12
C VAL A 146 55.76 -20.58 -13.68
N ARG A 147 55.96 -20.37 -15.00
CA ARG A 147 55.49 -19.15 -15.69
C ARG A 147 53.97 -19.00 -15.58
N ASP A 148 53.22 -20.08 -15.83
CA ASP A 148 51.74 -20.04 -15.83
C ASP A 148 51.19 -19.81 -14.41
N VAL A 149 51.78 -20.37 -13.39
CA VAL A 149 51.42 -20.13 -11.99
C VAL A 149 51.73 -18.68 -11.60
N VAL A 150 52.93 -18.17 -11.89
CA VAL A 150 53.32 -16.78 -11.60
C VAL A 150 52.43 -15.79 -12.35
N PHE A 151 52.11 -16.08 -13.63
CA PHE A 151 51.18 -15.29 -14.43
C PHE A 151 49.81 -15.20 -13.76
N SER A 152 49.23 -16.33 -13.35
CA SER A 152 47.90 -16.40 -12.70
C SER A 152 47.88 -15.65 -11.36
N VAL A 153 48.95 -15.75 -10.58
CA VAL A 153 49.06 -15.03 -9.29
C VAL A 153 49.11 -13.52 -9.50
N ILE A 154 49.98 -13.06 -10.43
CA ILE A 154 50.12 -11.61 -10.74
C ILE A 154 48.80 -11.07 -11.30
N GLU A 155 48.18 -11.78 -12.25
CA GLU A 155 46.87 -11.42 -12.79
C GLU A 155 45.80 -11.29 -11.69
N GLY A 156 45.77 -12.24 -10.75
CA GLY A 156 44.85 -12.23 -9.64
C GLY A 156 45.07 -11.06 -8.69
N LEU A 157 46.34 -10.70 -8.41
CA LEU A 157 46.69 -9.54 -7.60
C LEU A 157 46.28 -8.23 -8.27
N ILE A 158 46.56 -8.10 -9.57
CA ILE A 158 46.15 -6.93 -10.38
C ILE A 158 44.62 -6.80 -10.37
N ARG A 159 43.87 -7.90 -10.53
CA ARG A 159 42.41 -7.93 -10.46
C ARG A 159 41.91 -7.46 -9.09
N LEU A 160 42.54 -7.89 -8.00
CA LEU A 160 42.19 -7.45 -6.66
C LEU A 160 42.41 -5.94 -6.48
N VAL A 161 43.52 -5.41 -6.96
CA VAL A 161 43.81 -3.95 -6.91
C VAL A 161 42.78 -3.16 -7.71
N ILE A 162 42.48 -3.60 -8.94
CA ILE A 162 41.44 -2.97 -9.79
C ILE A 162 40.09 -2.99 -9.09
N PHE A 163 39.72 -4.10 -8.46
CA PHE A 163 38.45 -4.21 -7.74
C PHE A 163 38.38 -3.24 -6.55
N VAL A 164 39.42 -3.17 -5.73
CA VAL A 164 39.45 -2.25 -4.58
C VAL A 164 39.38 -0.80 -5.07
N ALA A 165 40.13 -0.46 -6.15
CA ALA A 165 40.08 0.87 -6.75
C ALA A 165 38.68 1.19 -7.30
N TYR A 166 38.04 0.25 -8.00
CA TYR A 166 36.67 0.39 -8.50
C TYR A 166 35.67 0.66 -7.37
N VAL A 167 35.70 -0.14 -6.30
CA VAL A 167 34.83 0.08 -5.12
C VAL A 167 35.08 1.44 -4.48
N ALA A 168 36.34 1.85 -4.37
CA ALA A 168 36.70 3.15 -3.81
C ALA A 168 36.15 4.31 -4.67
N ILE A 169 36.26 4.21 -5.99
CA ILE A 169 35.72 5.20 -6.94
C ILE A 169 34.17 5.22 -6.84
N CYS A 170 33.51 4.07 -6.89
CA CYS A 170 32.06 3.97 -6.74
C CYS A 170 31.56 4.56 -5.41
N SER A 171 32.33 4.40 -4.32
CA SER A 171 31.97 4.97 -3.02
C SER A 171 31.94 6.51 -2.98
N CYS A 172 32.45 7.17 -4.00
CA CYS A 172 32.40 8.63 -4.16
C CYS A 172 31.14 9.11 -4.90
N VAL A 173 30.42 8.20 -5.59
CA VAL A 173 29.16 8.53 -6.27
C VAL A 173 28.08 8.73 -5.21
N PRO A 174 27.31 9.85 -5.22
CA PRO A 174 26.34 10.18 -4.17
C PRO A 174 25.34 9.06 -3.87
N ASP A 175 24.72 8.47 -4.90
CA ASP A 175 23.70 7.43 -4.74
C ASP A 175 24.28 6.14 -4.15
N VAL A 176 25.47 5.73 -4.64
CA VAL A 176 26.20 4.58 -4.09
C VAL A 176 26.61 4.82 -2.65
N LYS A 177 27.03 6.05 -2.32
CA LYS A 177 27.37 6.45 -0.95
C LYS A 177 26.14 6.30 -0.03
N ARG A 178 24.94 6.70 -0.47
CA ARG A 178 23.70 6.52 0.29
C ARG A 178 23.40 5.05 0.54
N VAL A 179 23.50 4.19 -0.49
CA VAL A 179 23.35 2.73 -0.32
C VAL A 179 24.37 2.18 0.69
N PHE A 180 25.62 2.68 0.69
CA PHE A 180 26.62 2.28 1.69
C PHE A 180 26.32 2.79 3.10
N MET A 181 25.58 3.90 3.26
CA MET A 181 25.07 4.36 4.55
C MET A 181 23.96 3.43 5.07
N TYR A 182 23.02 3.01 4.21
CA TYR A 182 22.01 1.99 4.55
C TYR A 182 22.65 0.63 4.92
N HIS A 183 23.75 0.25 4.26
CA HIS A 183 24.54 -0.93 4.63
C HIS A 183 25.18 -0.77 6.02
N GLY A 184 25.61 0.44 6.35
CA GLY A 184 26.06 0.78 7.71
C GLY A 184 24.93 0.65 8.74
N ALA A 185 23.72 1.10 8.42
CA ALA A 185 22.54 0.99 9.28
C ALA A 185 22.14 -0.47 9.53
N GLU A 186 22.17 -1.31 8.49
CA GLU A 186 21.99 -2.76 8.61
C GLU A 186 22.94 -3.37 9.65
N HIS A 187 24.25 -3.13 9.49
CA HIS A 187 25.27 -3.68 10.38
C HIS A 187 25.12 -3.19 11.83
N LYS A 188 24.84 -1.91 12.04
CA LYS A 188 24.61 -1.35 13.37
C LYS A 188 23.42 -2.00 14.05
N THR A 189 22.31 -2.19 13.33
CA THR A 189 21.08 -2.82 13.85
C THR A 189 21.33 -4.26 14.26
N ILE A 190 22.02 -5.05 13.42
CA ILE A 190 22.37 -6.44 13.75
C ILE A 190 23.33 -6.48 14.93
N ASN A 191 24.35 -5.61 14.97
CA ASN A 191 25.30 -5.55 16.07
C ASN A 191 24.61 -5.20 17.40
N ALA A 192 23.71 -4.21 17.45
CA ALA A 192 22.95 -3.84 18.64
C ALA A 192 22.12 -5.03 19.16
N PHE A 193 21.39 -5.70 18.27
CA PHE A 193 20.61 -6.89 18.64
C PHE A 193 21.46 -8.03 19.20
N GLU A 194 22.66 -8.28 18.64
CA GLU A 194 23.58 -9.32 19.12
C GLU A 194 24.16 -9.02 20.51
N HIS A 195 24.11 -7.75 20.94
CA HIS A 195 24.51 -7.32 22.28
C HIS A 195 23.34 -7.20 23.26
N ASP A 196 22.17 -7.74 22.89
CA ASP A 196 20.91 -7.70 23.68
C ASP A 196 20.44 -6.25 24.03
N GLU A 197 20.81 -5.27 23.20
CA GLU A 197 20.33 -3.90 23.33
C GLU A 197 18.94 -3.71 22.74
N GLU A 198 18.17 -2.81 23.33
CA GLU A 198 16.89 -2.39 22.77
C GLU A 198 17.11 -1.65 21.45
N LEU A 199 16.38 -2.06 20.40
CA LEU A 199 16.49 -1.48 19.06
C LEU A 199 15.77 -0.13 19.00
N THR A 200 16.41 0.90 19.54
CA THR A 200 16.13 2.32 19.37
C THR A 200 17.21 2.95 18.51
N VAL A 201 16.91 4.05 17.82
CA VAL A 201 17.88 4.76 16.96
C VAL A 201 19.12 5.15 17.77
N GLU A 202 18.92 5.68 18.98
CA GLU A 202 20.00 6.11 19.86
C GLU A 202 20.95 4.96 20.24
N ASN A 203 20.41 3.80 20.60
CA ASN A 203 21.21 2.65 20.98
C ASN A 203 21.94 2.05 19.77
N VAL A 204 21.24 1.87 18.64
CA VAL A 204 21.82 1.34 17.41
C VAL A 204 22.96 2.21 16.89
N GLN A 205 22.87 3.53 17.00
CA GLN A 205 23.92 4.46 16.58
C GLN A 205 25.25 4.30 17.34
N LYS A 206 25.24 3.74 18.53
CA LYS A 206 26.45 3.47 19.33
C LYS A 206 27.33 2.34 18.77
N TYR A 207 26.74 1.48 17.90
CA TYR A 207 27.41 0.28 17.39
C TYR A 207 28.23 0.53 16.11
N SER A 208 29.10 -0.44 15.82
CA SER A 208 29.99 -0.39 14.65
C SER A 208 29.24 -0.66 13.35
N THR A 209 29.64 0.02 12.27
CA THR A 209 29.23 -0.29 10.90
C THR A 209 29.92 -1.53 10.32
N ILE A 210 30.88 -2.13 11.04
CA ILE A 210 31.59 -3.34 10.61
C ILE A 210 30.97 -4.56 11.28
N HIS A 211 30.64 -5.58 10.50
CA HIS A 211 30.05 -6.82 10.98
C HIS A 211 30.78 -8.06 10.43
N LYS A 212 31.02 -9.07 11.29
CA LYS A 212 31.86 -10.23 10.96
C LYS A 212 31.27 -11.17 9.90
N ARG A 213 29.96 -11.12 9.66
CA ARG A 213 29.22 -12.04 8.77
C ARG A 213 28.71 -11.38 7.52
N CYS A 214 29.25 -10.25 7.13
CA CYS A 214 28.83 -9.52 5.96
C CYS A 214 29.27 -10.20 4.65
N GLY A 215 28.41 -10.09 3.64
CA GLY A 215 28.64 -10.60 2.29
C GLY A 215 29.84 -9.96 1.56
N THR A 216 30.32 -8.77 1.97
CA THR A 216 31.53 -8.16 1.40
C THR A 216 32.79 -8.98 1.67
N THR A 217 32.86 -9.68 2.80
CA THR A 217 33.93 -10.66 3.09
C THR A 217 33.93 -11.80 2.07
N PHE A 218 32.74 -12.23 1.62
CA PHE A 218 32.59 -13.23 0.57
C PHE A 218 33.20 -12.78 -0.77
N MET A 219 33.05 -11.52 -1.16
CA MET A 219 33.64 -10.99 -2.41
C MET A 219 35.16 -11.10 -2.43
N VAL A 220 35.82 -10.71 -1.33
CA VAL A 220 37.28 -10.86 -1.22
C VAL A 220 37.68 -12.35 -1.25
N LEU A 221 36.94 -13.20 -0.58
CA LEU A 221 37.20 -14.64 -0.55
C LEU A 221 37.05 -15.27 -1.95
N VAL A 222 36.01 -14.89 -2.70
CA VAL A 222 35.81 -15.31 -4.11
C VAL A 222 37.03 -14.93 -4.96
N MET A 223 37.60 -13.76 -4.77
CA MET A 223 38.79 -13.33 -5.53
C MET A 223 40.01 -14.17 -5.17
N VAL A 224 40.27 -14.41 -3.89
CA VAL A 224 41.41 -15.23 -3.46
C VAL A 224 41.25 -16.67 -3.94
N VAL A 225 40.06 -17.26 -3.75
CA VAL A 225 39.74 -18.62 -4.24
C VAL A 225 39.85 -18.71 -5.76
N SER A 226 39.42 -17.66 -6.48
CA SER A 226 39.53 -17.66 -7.95
C SER A 226 40.96 -17.76 -8.44
N ILE A 227 41.92 -17.15 -7.75
CA ILE A 227 43.34 -17.24 -8.10
C ILE A 227 43.80 -18.70 -8.08
N ILE A 228 43.49 -19.41 -6.99
CA ILE A 228 43.89 -20.81 -6.78
C ILE A 228 43.18 -21.75 -7.78
N VAL A 229 41.87 -21.62 -7.89
CA VAL A 229 41.05 -22.48 -8.77
C VAL A 229 41.39 -22.26 -10.25
N LEU A 230 41.59 -21.03 -10.68
CA LEU A 230 41.93 -20.75 -12.07
C LEU A 230 43.39 -21.13 -12.41
N ALA A 231 44.32 -20.98 -11.48
CA ALA A 231 45.71 -21.49 -11.66
C ALA A 231 45.70 -23.00 -11.83
N PHE A 232 44.96 -23.72 -10.96
CA PHE A 232 44.79 -25.17 -11.05
C PHE A 232 44.09 -25.60 -12.35
N ALA A 233 43.02 -24.92 -12.75
CA ALA A 233 42.29 -25.19 -13.99
C ALA A 233 43.18 -24.94 -15.24
N GLY A 234 44.00 -23.90 -15.21
CA GLY A 234 44.98 -23.62 -16.26
C GLY A 234 46.01 -24.75 -16.40
N TRP A 235 46.60 -25.17 -15.29
CA TRP A 235 47.53 -26.32 -15.28
C TRP A 235 46.84 -27.60 -15.80
N LEU A 236 45.62 -27.90 -15.31
CA LEU A 236 44.88 -29.09 -15.72
C LEU A 236 44.58 -29.10 -17.25
N THR A 237 44.15 -27.97 -17.80
CA THR A 237 43.76 -27.87 -19.22
C THR A 237 44.95 -27.89 -20.16
N VAL A 238 46.06 -27.23 -19.83
CA VAL A 238 47.23 -27.13 -20.70
C VAL A 238 48.19 -28.28 -20.49
N ASP A 239 48.62 -28.55 -19.22
CA ASP A 239 49.67 -29.53 -18.94
C ASP A 239 49.15 -30.98 -18.90
N VAL A 240 47.90 -31.19 -18.48
CA VAL A 240 47.34 -32.56 -18.35
C VAL A 240 46.53 -32.94 -19.59
N PHE A 241 45.63 -32.06 -20.06
CA PHE A 241 44.77 -32.36 -21.21
C PHE A 241 45.36 -31.92 -22.57
N GLY A 242 46.47 -31.19 -22.56
CA GLY A 242 47.14 -30.75 -23.82
C GLY A 242 46.32 -29.78 -24.63
N TRP A 243 45.39 -29.04 -24.03
CA TRP A 243 44.60 -28.08 -24.76
C TRP A 243 45.44 -26.87 -25.22
N PRO A 244 45.12 -26.27 -26.38
CA PRO A 244 45.86 -25.09 -26.87
C PRO A 244 45.80 -23.95 -25.85
N ASN A 245 46.97 -23.38 -25.52
CA ASN A 245 47.10 -22.26 -24.57
C ASN A 245 46.76 -20.93 -25.28
N ASN A 246 45.50 -20.73 -25.69
CA ASN A 246 45.03 -19.53 -26.34
C ASN A 246 44.01 -18.76 -25.48
N ALA A 247 43.78 -17.48 -25.81
CA ALA A 247 42.92 -16.58 -25.06
C ALA A 247 41.45 -17.08 -25.02
N GLY A 248 40.95 -17.68 -26.09
CA GLY A 248 39.58 -18.18 -26.18
C GLY A 248 39.30 -19.34 -25.21
N ILE A 249 40.22 -20.32 -25.15
CA ILE A 249 40.09 -21.46 -24.21
C ILE A 249 40.22 -20.97 -22.76
N LYS A 250 41.20 -20.09 -22.49
CA LYS A 250 41.31 -19.48 -21.13
C LYS A 250 40.05 -18.76 -20.72
N PHE A 251 39.44 -18.01 -21.62
CA PHE A 251 38.17 -17.31 -21.37
C PHE A 251 37.02 -18.30 -21.08
N ALA A 252 36.85 -19.34 -21.91
CA ALA A 252 35.84 -20.37 -21.73
C ALA A 252 36.00 -21.11 -20.39
N VAL A 253 37.21 -21.51 -20.03
CA VAL A 253 37.53 -22.15 -18.75
C VAL A 253 37.15 -21.23 -17.57
N ARG A 254 37.48 -19.94 -17.66
CA ARG A 254 37.09 -18.96 -16.59
C ARG A 254 35.59 -18.90 -16.40
N ILE A 255 34.82 -18.80 -17.47
CA ILE A 255 33.35 -18.76 -17.37
C ILE A 255 32.79 -20.02 -16.72
N VAL A 256 33.25 -21.21 -17.14
CA VAL A 256 32.83 -22.49 -16.60
C VAL A 256 33.21 -22.63 -15.11
N MET A 257 34.34 -22.05 -14.68
CA MET A 257 34.79 -22.13 -13.29
C MET A 257 34.09 -21.13 -12.34
N ILE A 258 33.39 -20.10 -12.83
CA ILE A 258 32.71 -19.12 -11.97
C ILE A 258 31.77 -19.79 -10.95
N PRO A 259 30.83 -20.69 -11.32
CA PRO A 259 29.97 -21.36 -10.36
C PRO A 259 30.75 -22.16 -9.32
N LEU A 260 31.80 -22.86 -9.74
CA LEU A 260 32.64 -23.67 -8.84
C LEU A 260 33.37 -22.79 -7.82
N VAL A 261 33.96 -21.68 -8.27
CA VAL A 261 34.62 -20.69 -7.40
C VAL A 261 33.62 -20.15 -6.37
N ALA A 262 32.42 -19.77 -6.81
CA ALA A 262 31.37 -19.28 -5.90
C ALA A 262 30.96 -20.34 -4.87
N GLY A 263 30.78 -21.60 -5.31
CA GLY A 263 30.43 -22.70 -4.43
C GLY A 263 31.50 -23.01 -3.38
N ILE A 264 32.76 -23.08 -3.78
CA ILE A 264 33.91 -23.31 -2.86
C ILE A 264 34.02 -22.14 -1.87
N SER A 265 33.94 -20.89 -2.37
CA SER A 265 34.03 -19.69 -1.52
C SER A 265 32.92 -19.65 -0.48
N TYR A 266 31.70 -20.08 -0.82
CA TYR A 266 30.58 -20.17 0.09
C TYR A 266 30.85 -21.18 1.23
N GLU A 267 31.40 -22.37 0.89
CA GLU A 267 31.75 -23.38 1.91
C GLU A 267 32.84 -22.86 2.84
N ILE A 268 33.87 -22.21 2.31
CA ILE A 268 34.93 -21.62 3.11
C ILE A 268 34.38 -20.53 4.03
N LEU A 269 33.53 -19.64 3.51
CA LEU A 269 32.88 -18.59 4.32
C LEU A 269 32.08 -19.20 5.49
N LYS A 270 31.34 -20.26 5.22
CA LYS A 270 30.56 -20.99 6.23
C LYS A 270 31.46 -21.58 7.31
N LEU A 271 32.58 -22.21 6.93
CA LEU A 271 33.57 -22.73 7.86
C LEU A 271 34.21 -21.62 8.71
N LEU A 272 34.58 -20.52 8.08
CA LEU A 272 35.12 -19.32 8.76
C LEU A 272 34.12 -18.74 9.77
N ALA A 273 32.82 -18.85 9.55
CA ALA A 273 31.79 -18.35 10.47
C ALA A 273 31.70 -19.15 11.78
N LEU A 274 32.19 -20.41 11.79
CA LEU A 274 32.09 -21.33 12.93
C LEU A 274 33.23 -21.16 13.95
N SER A 275 34.31 -20.41 13.61
CA SER A 275 35.49 -20.32 14.46
C SER A 275 35.98 -18.86 14.55
N ASP A 276 36.68 -18.51 15.62
CA ASP A 276 37.29 -17.19 15.82
C ASP A 276 38.77 -17.31 16.23
N ASN A 277 39.46 -18.35 15.76
CA ASN A 277 40.88 -18.52 15.98
C ASN A 277 41.73 -17.51 15.19
N ILE A 278 43.02 -17.42 15.50
CA ILE A 278 43.92 -16.40 14.89
C ILE A 278 44.00 -16.55 13.36
N VAL A 279 43.96 -17.77 12.82
CA VAL A 279 44.03 -18.04 11.37
C VAL A 279 42.77 -17.50 10.68
N VAL A 280 41.61 -17.74 11.27
CA VAL A 280 40.32 -17.26 10.76
C VAL A 280 40.28 -15.72 10.80
N ARG A 281 40.81 -15.08 11.84
CA ARG A 281 40.92 -13.61 11.93
C ARG A 281 41.80 -13.04 10.81
N ILE A 282 42.94 -13.68 10.52
CA ILE A 282 43.84 -13.24 9.44
C ILE A 282 43.13 -13.36 8.08
N ILE A 283 42.43 -14.45 7.80
CA ILE A 283 41.71 -14.69 6.53
C ILE A 283 40.55 -13.68 6.37
N ARG A 284 39.83 -13.34 7.44
CA ARG A 284 38.73 -12.35 7.40
C ARG A 284 39.23 -10.90 7.30
N TRP A 285 40.44 -10.60 7.77
CA TRP A 285 40.95 -9.23 7.89
C TRP A 285 40.82 -8.41 6.58
N PRO A 286 41.19 -8.90 5.39
CA PRO A 286 41.04 -8.15 4.15
C PRO A 286 39.57 -7.81 3.85
N GLY A 287 38.63 -8.72 4.10
CA GLY A 287 37.20 -8.49 3.93
C GLY A 287 36.68 -7.41 4.88
N LEU A 288 37.13 -7.41 6.16
CA LEU A 288 36.77 -6.38 7.14
C LEU A 288 37.33 -4.99 6.75
N GLN A 289 38.52 -4.93 6.11
CA GLN A 289 39.06 -3.66 5.60
C GLN A 289 38.22 -3.15 4.41
N LEU A 290 37.76 -4.04 3.53
CA LEU A 290 36.88 -3.66 2.41
C LEU A 290 35.55 -3.10 2.90
N GLN A 291 35.01 -3.60 4.04
CA GLN A 291 33.78 -3.04 4.61
C GLN A 291 33.90 -1.55 4.94
N ARG A 292 35.08 -1.04 5.31
CA ARG A 292 35.31 0.40 5.56
C ARG A 292 35.05 1.27 4.32
N LEU A 293 35.11 0.68 3.12
CA LEU A 293 34.77 1.36 1.87
C LEU A 293 33.30 1.19 1.51
N THR A 294 32.71 0.01 1.84
CA THR A 294 31.35 -0.37 1.43
C THR A 294 30.30 -0.14 2.53
N THR A 295 30.70 0.34 3.72
CA THR A 295 29.79 0.81 4.77
C THR A 295 30.18 2.22 5.18
N ARG A 296 29.18 3.06 5.38
CA ARG A 296 29.34 4.44 5.83
C ARG A 296 28.52 4.67 7.10
N GLN A 297 28.84 5.74 7.83
CA GLN A 297 28.02 6.15 8.97
C GLN A 297 26.62 6.54 8.46
N PRO A 298 25.56 5.88 8.93
CA PRO A 298 24.18 6.22 8.55
C PRO A 298 23.66 7.40 9.36
N ASP A 299 22.73 8.14 8.78
CA ASP A 299 21.89 9.09 9.48
C ASP A 299 20.81 8.35 10.30
N ASP A 300 20.16 9.04 11.23
CA ASP A 300 19.17 8.47 12.15
C ASP A 300 17.97 7.90 11.39
N ASP A 301 17.51 8.58 10.34
CA ASP A 301 16.42 8.15 9.47
C ASP A 301 16.71 6.80 8.78
N MET A 302 17.97 6.56 8.42
CA MET A 302 18.38 5.29 7.79
C MET A 302 18.43 4.15 8.80
N VAL A 303 18.82 4.45 10.04
CA VAL A 303 18.82 3.50 11.16
C VAL A 303 17.38 3.09 11.50
N GLU A 304 16.44 4.03 11.48
CA GLU A 304 15.01 3.75 11.68
C GLU A 304 14.49 2.72 10.66
N VAL A 305 14.78 2.91 9.37
CA VAL A 305 14.41 1.97 8.30
C VAL A 305 14.99 0.58 8.56
N ALA A 306 16.27 0.50 8.96
CA ALA A 306 16.92 -0.78 9.25
C ALA A 306 16.30 -1.49 10.47
N ILE A 307 15.91 -0.75 11.50
CA ILE A 307 15.21 -1.28 12.68
C ILE A 307 13.85 -1.85 12.28
N VAL A 308 13.09 -1.13 11.46
CA VAL A 308 11.77 -1.58 10.98
C VAL A 308 11.91 -2.88 10.18
N ALA A 309 12.86 -2.95 9.23
CA ALA A 309 13.11 -4.17 8.46
C ALA A 309 13.48 -5.35 9.35
N PHE A 310 14.36 -5.12 10.34
CA PHE A 310 14.82 -6.15 11.27
C PHE A 310 13.68 -6.66 12.16
N LYS A 311 12.91 -5.77 12.80
CA LYS A 311 11.79 -6.12 13.66
C LYS A 311 10.75 -6.93 12.89
N THR A 312 10.40 -6.50 11.66
CA THR A 312 9.44 -7.24 10.80
C THR A 312 9.88 -8.69 10.56
N VAL A 313 11.16 -8.90 10.20
CA VAL A 313 11.68 -10.27 9.99
C VAL A 313 11.71 -11.06 11.29
N TYR A 314 12.11 -10.43 12.38
CA TYR A 314 12.22 -11.11 13.68
C TYR A 314 10.85 -11.56 14.19
N GLU A 315 9.83 -10.71 14.07
CA GLU A 315 8.45 -11.03 14.43
C GLU A 315 7.87 -12.12 13.54
N MET A 316 8.04 -12.03 12.21
CA MET A 316 7.56 -13.03 11.27
C MET A 316 8.26 -14.40 11.43
N ASP A 317 9.53 -14.43 11.81
CA ASP A 317 10.23 -15.68 12.10
C ASP A 317 9.75 -16.32 13.42
N ALA A 318 9.24 -15.53 14.35
CA ALA A 318 8.69 -15.97 15.63
C ALA A 318 7.22 -16.39 15.55
N ASP A 319 6.43 -15.76 14.69
CA ASP A 319 4.98 -15.99 14.56
C ASP A 319 4.60 -16.24 13.09
N GLU A 320 4.15 -17.46 12.81
CA GLU A 320 3.71 -17.87 11.46
C GLU A 320 2.38 -17.25 11.02
N THR A 321 1.60 -16.65 11.93
CA THR A 321 0.29 -16.06 11.63
C THR A 321 0.38 -14.66 11.03
N ILE A 322 1.52 -13.96 11.18
CA ILE A 322 1.71 -12.63 10.62
C ILE A 322 1.66 -12.69 9.08
N PRO A 323 0.74 -11.94 8.44
CA PRO A 323 0.57 -11.99 6.99
C PRO A 323 1.74 -11.37 6.23
N GLU A 324 1.94 -11.81 5.01
CA GLU A 324 2.84 -11.16 4.05
C GLU A 324 2.32 -9.77 3.69
N ARG A 325 3.24 -8.84 3.43
CA ARG A 325 2.94 -7.48 2.99
C ARG A 325 3.59 -7.21 1.64
N THR A 326 2.92 -6.49 0.78
CA THR A 326 3.48 -6.01 -0.49
C THR A 326 3.64 -4.50 -0.42
N PHE A 327 4.61 -3.95 -1.16
CA PHE A 327 4.71 -2.51 -1.31
C PHE A 327 3.44 -1.95 -1.95
N ASP A 328 2.89 -0.90 -1.35
CA ASP A 328 1.79 -0.14 -1.91
C ASP A 328 2.35 0.90 -2.91
N ILE A 329 2.78 0.39 -4.07
CA ILE A 329 3.41 1.21 -5.11
C ILE A 329 2.33 2.03 -5.80
N GLY A 330 2.58 3.33 -5.94
CA GLY A 330 1.68 4.25 -6.61
C GLY A 330 1.42 3.85 -8.08
N LYS A 331 0.17 4.02 -8.52
CA LYS A 331 -0.24 3.88 -9.93
C LYS A 331 -0.56 5.25 -10.50
N PRO A 332 -0.23 5.55 -11.78
CA PRO A 332 -0.62 6.82 -12.39
C PRO A 332 -2.14 7.02 -12.26
N TYR A 333 -2.55 8.17 -11.74
CA TYR A 333 -3.97 8.45 -11.50
C TYR A 333 -4.79 8.35 -12.79
N LYS A 334 -4.23 8.83 -13.92
CA LYS A 334 -4.88 8.74 -15.23
C LYS A 334 -5.20 7.30 -15.63
N ASP A 335 -4.26 6.38 -15.45
CA ASP A 335 -4.43 4.96 -15.80
C ASP A 335 -5.41 4.27 -14.86
N ALA A 336 -5.40 4.67 -13.59
CA ALA A 336 -6.35 4.18 -12.59
C ALA A 336 -7.77 4.63 -12.92
N ARG A 337 -7.94 5.92 -13.27
CA ARG A 337 -9.22 6.49 -13.69
C ARG A 337 -9.77 5.79 -14.94
N GLU A 338 -8.95 5.59 -15.96
CA GLU A 338 -9.36 4.87 -17.18
C GLU A 338 -9.83 3.44 -16.90
N GLN A 339 -9.24 2.75 -15.93
CA GLN A 339 -9.69 1.41 -15.53
C GLN A 339 -11.07 1.43 -14.87
N VAL A 340 -11.37 2.43 -14.04
CA VAL A 340 -12.68 2.60 -13.40
C VAL A 340 -13.72 3.02 -14.44
N GLU A 341 -13.40 3.96 -15.33
CA GLU A 341 -14.27 4.41 -16.42
C GLU A 341 -14.65 3.28 -17.41
N LYS A 342 -13.78 2.29 -17.60
CA LYS A 342 -14.13 1.07 -18.39
C LYS A 342 -15.19 0.21 -17.73
N ILE A 343 -15.29 0.22 -16.40
CA ILE A 343 -16.31 -0.51 -15.64
C ILE A 343 -17.62 0.29 -15.58
N LEU A 344 -17.50 1.63 -15.46
CA LEU A 344 -18.61 2.58 -15.38
C LEU A 344 -18.60 3.52 -16.60
N PRO A 345 -19.01 3.04 -17.78
CA PRO A 345 -19.00 3.85 -18.97
C PRO A 345 -20.07 4.95 -18.88
N ALA A 346 -19.71 6.16 -19.34
CA ALA A 346 -20.49 7.41 -19.20
C ALA A 346 -21.81 7.44 -20.00
N ASP A 347 -22.08 6.44 -20.84
CA ASP A 347 -23.35 6.22 -21.54
C ASP A 347 -24.39 5.48 -20.68
N LYS A 348 -23.96 4.88 -19.56
CA LYS A 348 -24.80 4.09 -18.64
C LYS A 348 -24.80 4.59 -17.21
N PHE A 349 -23.79 5.32 -16.79
CA PHE A 349 -23.60 5.80 -15.42
C PHE A 349 -23.30 7.29 -15.43
N ASP A 350 -23.60 7.97 -14.31
CA ASP A 350 -23.24 9.38 -14.17
C ASP A 350 -21.69 9.51 -14.15
N LYS A 351 -21.18 10.49 -14.89
CA LYS A 351 -19.74 10.79 -14.92
C LYS A 351 -19.17 11.14 -13.55
N SER A 352 -20.03 11.67 -12.68
CA SER A 352 -19.65 12.00 -11.31
C SER A 352 -19.40 10.77 -10.43
N ASP A 353 -19.94 9.60 -10.76
CA ASP A 353 -19.75 8.37 -10.00
C ASP A 353 -18.27 8.00 -9.87
N VAL A 354 -17.52 8.17 -10.96
CA VAL A 354 -16.06 7.93 -10.97
C VAL A 354 -15.34 8.90 -10.02
N ASP A 355 -15.72 10.17 -10.04
CA ASP A 355 -15.13 11.18 -9.16
C ASP A 355 -15.45 10.89 -7.69
N TRP A 356 -16.68 10.53 -7.37
CA TRP A 356 -17.07 10.16 -6.01
C TRP A 356 -16.31 8.93 -5.49
N ILE A 357 -16.13 7.90 -6.34
CA ILE A 357 -15.32 6.73 -5.98
C ILE A 357 -13.89 7.14 -5.65
N PHE A 358 -13.26 7.99 -6.47
CA PHE A 358 -11.90 8.45 -6.18
C PHE A 358 -11.83 9.38 -4.98
N THR A 359 -12.83 10.23 -4.75
CA THR A 359 -12.94 11.04 -3.53
C THR A 359 -12.95 10.15 -2.30
N GLU A 360 -13.78 9.10 -2.31
CA GLU A 360 -13.93 8.17 -1.18
C GLU A 360 -12.64 7.40 -0.89
N VAL A 361 -11.97 6.86 -1.91
CA VAL A 361 -10.76 6.05 -1.69
C VAL A 361 -9.51 6.87 -1.39
N THR A 362 -9.43 8.11 -1.86
CA THR A 362 -8.26 8.97 -1.68
C THR A 362 -8.39 9.93 -0.51
N GLY A 363 -9.61 10.22 -0.06
CA GLY A 363 -9.91 11.26 0.93
C GLY A 363 -9.66 12.69 0.40
N LYS A 364 -9.54 12.87 -0.92
CA LYS A 364 -9.33 14.15 -1.58
C LYS A 364 -10.64 14.71 -2.13
N ASN A 365 -10.78 16.03 -2.14
CA ASN A 365 -11.95 16.68 -2.75
C ASN A 365 -11.94 16.50 -4.27
N ARG A 366 -13.11 16.56 -4.92
CA ARG A 366 -13.24 16.47 -6.39
C ARG A 366 -12.36 17.47 -7.15
N SER A 367 -12.18 18.67 -6.61
CA SER A 367 -11.31 19.70 -7.20
C SER A 367 -9.81 19.36 -7.15
N GLU A 368 -9.40 18.48 -6.25
CA GLU A 368 -8.01 18.05 -6.09
C GLU A 368 -7.66 16.82 -6.94
N LEU A 369 -8.67 16.03 -7.35
CA LEU A 369 -8.45 14.79 -8.13
C LEU A 369 -7.65 15.01 -9.42
N PRO A 370 -7.89 16.08 -10.22
CA PRO A 370 -7.11 16.34 -11.44
C PRO A 370 -5.64 16.67 -11.16
N LEU A 371 -5.29 17.05 -9.93
CA LEU A 371 -3.92 17.37 -9.51
C LEU A 371 -3.14 16.14 -9.05
N LEU A 372 -3.82 15.01 -8.85
CA LEU A 372 -3.18 13.77 -8.45
C LEU A 372 -2.33 13.20 -9.59
N LYS A 373 -1.07 12.98 -9.32
CA LYS A 373 -0.17 12.27 -10.25
C LYS A 373 -0.35 10.76 -10.12
N THR A 374 -0.39 10.27 -8.89
CA THR A 374 -0.46 8.84 -8.57
C THR A 374 -1.47 8.57 -7.46
N ILE A 375 -1.96 7.34 -7.38
CA ILE A 375 -2.73 6.82 -6.25
C ILE A 375 -2.10 5.51 -5.78
N LYS A 376 -2.29 5.15 -4.51
CA LYS A 376 -1.80 3.88 -3.96
C LYS A 376 -2.48 2.69 -4.65
N ALA A 377 -1.76 1.58 -4.77
CA ALA A 377 -2.32 0.36 -5.39
C ALA A 377 -3.54 -0.16 -4.62
N SER A 378 -3.51 -0.09 -3.28
CA SER A 378 -4.64 -0.42 -2.41
C SER A 378 -5.86 0.48 -2.64
N GLN A 379 -5.66 1.77 -2.92
CA GLN A 379 -6.73 2.70 -3.27
C GLN A 379 -7.36 2.35 -4.62
N LEU A 380 -6.54 1.99 -5.62
CA LEU A 380 -7.04 1.53 -6.92
C LEU A 380 -7.85 0.23 -6.78
N GLU A 381 -7.37 -0.73 -5.99
CA GLU A 381 -8.07 -1.98 -5.75
C GLU A 381 -9.46 -1.73 -5.14
N ARG A 382 -9.55 -0.85 -4.14
CA ARG A 382 -10.83 -0.43 -3.54
C ARG A 382 -11.71 0.29 -4.56
N ALA A 383 -11.15 1.22 -5.37
CA ALA A 383 -11.91 1.92 -6.39
C ALA A 383 -12.51 0.96 -7.43
N LEU A 384 -11.74 -0.05 -7.86
CA LEU A 384 -12.23 -1.09 -8.78
C LEU A 384 -13.30 -1.98 -8.14
N ALA A 385 -13.21 -2.26 -6.84
CA ALA A 385 -14.24 -3.01 -6.11
C ALA A 385 -15.54 -2.20 -6.05
N TYR A 386 -15.48 -0.93 -5.66
CA TYR A 386 -16.62 -0.01 -5.63
C TYR A 386 -17.26 0.15 -7.02
N ALA A 387 -16.45 0.32 -8.06
CA ALA A 387 -16.95 0.42 -9.43
C ALA A 387 -17.71 -0.84 -9.88
N LYS A 388 -17.23 -2.03 -9.51
CA LYS A 388 -17.91 -3.30 -9.82
C LYS A 388 -19.25 -3.42 -9.11
N GLU A 389 -19.33 -3.02 -7.83
CA GLU A 389 -20.61 -3.01 -7.13
C GLU A 389 -21.56 -1.99 -7.73
N ARG A 390 -21.07 -0.78 -8.03
CA ARG A 390 -21.87 0.26 -8.69
C ARG A 390 -22.39 -0.19 -10.05
N ALA A 391 -21.60 -0.94 -10.80
CA ALA A 391 -21.98 -1.48 -12.12
C ALA A 391 -23.17 -2.46 -12.07
N THR A 392 -23.52 -2.98 -10.88
CA THR A 392 -24.76 -3.78 -10.71
C THR A 392 -26.03 -2.94 -10.62
N GLY A 393 -25.89 -1.60 -10.56
CA GLY A 393 -26.99 -0.66 -10.33
C GLY A 393 -27.15 -0.25 -8.86
N LYS A 394 -26.28 -0.72 -7.95
CA LYS A 394 -26.34 -0.39 -6.51
C LYS A 394 -25.95 1.09 -6.32
N PRO A 395 -26.73 1.88 -5.55
CA PRO A 395 -26.39 3.26 -5.23
C PRO A 395 -25.01 3.41 -4.60
N LEU A 396 -24.26 4.46 -4.94
CA LEU A 396 -22.91 4.68 -4.38
C LEU A 396 -22.92 4.81 -2.85
N GLN A 397 -23.94 5.42 -2.27
CA GLN A 397 -24.09 5.55 -0.82
C GLN A 397 -24.15 4.17 -0.13
N TYR A 398 -24.82 3.19 -0.75
CA TYR A 398 -24.83 1.82 -0.23
C TYR A 398 -23.52 1.08 -0.51
N VAL A 399 -22.81 1.42 -1.59
CA VAL A 399 -21.47 0.87 -1.86
C VAL A 399 -20.46 1.38 -0.83
N PHE A 400 -20.53 2.66 -0.48
CA PHE A 400 -19.68 3.28 0.54
C PHE A 400 -20.11 2.92 1.96
N GLY A 401 -21.41 2.61 2.14
CA GLY A 401 -22.03 2.31 3.44
C GLY A 401 -22.36 3.54 4.26
N HIS A 402 -22.23 4.73 3.70
CA HIS A 402 -22.54 6.00 4.39
C HIS A 402 -22.93 7.12 3.42
N VAL A 403 -23.54 8.17 3.97
CA VAL A 403 -23.86 9.43 3.29
C VAL A 403 -23.65 10.60 4.25
N ASP A 404 -23.23 11.73 3.72
CA ASP A 404 -23.24 12.99 4.46
C ASP A 404 -24.64 13.62 4.32
N PHE A 405 -25.23 14.04 5.43
CA PHE A 405 -26.54 14.65 5.49
C PHE A 405 -26.53 15.78 6.51
N TYR A 406 -26.83 17.00 6.07
CA TYR A 406 -26.79 18.21 6.87
C TYR A 406 -25.41 18.38 7.54
N ASP A 407 -25.30 18.17 8.84
CA ASP A 407 -24.03 18.21 9.60
C ASP A 407 -23.62 16.85 10.17
N ALA A 408 -24.29 15.77 9.75
CA ALA A 408 -24.07 14.41 10.21
C ALA A 408 -23.54 13.49 9.11
N LYS A 409 -22.68 12.55 9.48
CA LYS A 409 -22.31 11.41 8.64
C LYS A 409 -23.12 10.19 9.08
N LEU A 410 -23.95 9.68 8.19
CA LEU A 410 -24.91 8.62 8.48
C LEU A 410 -24.54 7.32 7.80
N LEU A 411 -24.54 6.22 8.51
CA LEU A 411 -24.48 4.87 7.96
C LEU A 411 -25.79 4.59 7.23
N VAL A 412 -25.70 4.01 6.04
CA VAL A 412 -26.84 3.60 5.24
C VAL A 412 -26.60 2.22 4.63
N ASN A 413 -27.69 1.46 4.48
CA ASN A 413 -27.73 0.17 3.81
C ASN A 413 -29.13 -0.07 3.27
N GLU A 414 -29.38 -1.21 2.66
CA GLU A 414 -30.64 -1.61 2.04
C GLU A 414 -31.86 -1.65 2.98
N ASN A 415 -31.68 -1.42 4.28
CA ASN A 415 -32.78 -1.38 5.27
C ASN A 415 -33.34 0.03 5.49
N VAL A 416 -32.73 1.06 4.95
CA VAL A 416 -33.12 2.46 5.16
C VAL A 416 -33.07 3.23 3.84
N LEU A 417 -33.99 4.17 3.67
CA LEU A 417 -33.93 5.13 2.56
C LEU A 417 -32.61 5.93 2.64
N ILE A 418 -31.96 6.16 1.51
CA ILE A 418 -30.83 7.09 1.43
C ILE A 418 -31.37 8.51 1.64
N PRO A 419 -30.93 9.24 2.68
CA PRO A 419 -31.38 10.61 2.93
C PRO A 419 -31.18 11.51 1.70
N ARG A 420 -32.20 12.26 1.35
CA ARG A 420 -32.21 13.14 0.18
C ARG A 420 -31.80 14.57 0.57
N PRO A 421 -31.13 15.32 -0.33
CA PRO A 421 -30.76 16.72 -0.05
C PRO A 421 -31.97 17.61 0.30
N GLU A 422 -33.14 17.35 -0.29
CA GLU A 422 -34.36 18.10 -0.03
C GLU A 422 -34.82 17.93 1.42
N THR A 423 -34.61 16.76 2.00
CA THR A 423 -34.95 16.46 3.41
C THR A 423 -34.09 17.27 4.41
N GLU A 424 -32.92 17.79 3.98
CA GLU A 424 -32.12 18.70 4.83
C GLU A 424 -32.89 19.99 5.16
N LEU A 425 -33.73 20.48 4.25
CA LEU A 425 -34.58 21.64 4.51
C LEU A 425 -35.60 21.36 5.62
N LEU A 426 -36.14 20.13 5.68
CA LEU A 426 -37.05 19.74 6.73
C LEU A 426 -36.30 19.64 8.08
N ALA A 427 -35.11 19.05 8.09
CA ALA A 427 -34.26 18.97 9.27
C ALA A 427 -33.90 20.37 9.80
N GLU A 428 -33.52 21.29 8.93
CA GLU A 428 -33.23 22.69 9.26
C GLU A 428 -34.46 23.42 9.80
N ALA A 429 -35.62 23.26 9.14
CA ALA A 429 -36.87 23.88 9.58
C ALA A 429 -37.29 23.46 11.01
N VAL A 430 -37.08 22.17 11.35
CA VAL A 430 -37.34 21.64 12.69
C VAL A 430 -36.26 22.11 13.66
N ALA A 431 -34.98 22.02 13.33
CA ALA A 431 -33.87 22.42 14.20
C ALA A 431 -34.01 23.87 14.68
N ASN A 432 -34.38 24.78 13.78
CA ASN A 432 -34.58 26.20 14.07
C ASN A 432 -35.80 26.45 15.03
N ARG A 433 -36.69 25.48 15.19
CA ARG A 433 -37.87 25.55 16.05
C ARG A 433 -37.75 24.73 17.35
N ALA A 434 -36.72 23.85 17.47
CA ALA A 434 -36.63 22.80 18.45
C ALA A 434 -36.07 23.20 19.82
N LYS A 435 -35.61 24.44 19.99
CA LYS A 435 -34.96 24.89 21.22
C LYS A 435 -35.83 24.65 22.47
N ASP A 436 -35.31 23.88 23.43
CA ASP A 436 -35.97 23.51 24.69
C ASP A 436 -37.32 22.77 24.50
N LYS A 437 -37.54 22.15 23.32
CA LYS A 437 -38.78 21.48 22.94
C LYS A 437 -38.65 19.97 22.85
N SER A 438 -39.81 19.30 22.94
CA SER A 438 -39.92 17.87 22.62
C SER A 438 -40.26 17.69 21.13
N VAL A 439 -39.51 16.85 20.46
CA VAL A 439 -39.63 16.56 19.02
C VAL A 439 -39.88 15.07 18.80
N LEU A 440 -40.88 14.74 17.97
CA LEU A 440 -41.14 13.39 17.51
C LEU A 440 -40.87 13.30 15.99
N ASP A 441 -39.94 12.45 15.59
CA ASP A 441 -39.65 12.13 14.20
C ASP A 441 -40.31 10.77 13.85
N LEU A 442 -41.33 10.81 12.99
CA LEU A 442 -42.01 9.62 12.47
C LEU A 442 -41.44 9.19 11.14
N CYS A 443 -41.35 7.89 10.87
CA CYS A 443 -40.75 7.31 9.69
C CYS A 443 -39.26 7.70 9.58
N THR A 444 -38.53 7.59 10.69
CA THR A 444 -37.18 8.14 10.84
C THR A 444 -36.12 7.53 9.93
N GLY A 445 -36.34 6.30 9.41
CA GLY A 445 -35.41 5.61 8.53
C GLY A 445 -34.01 5.45 9.15
N SER A 446 -33.01 6.10 8.55
CA SER A 446 -31.64 6.13 9.06
C SER A 446 -31.44 7.00 10.30
N GLY A 447 -32.48 7.70 10.76
CA GLY A 447 -32.40 8.70 11.83
C GLY A 447 -31.95 10.08 11.37
N ALA A 448 -31.98 10.35 10.07
CA ALA A 448 -31.38 11.56 9.46
C ALA A 448 -31.90 12.84 10.08
N ILE A 449 -33.23 13.03 10.16
CA ILE A 449 -33.84 14.23 10.72
C ILE A 449 -33.59 14.32 12.23
N ALA A 450 -33.91 13.25 12.98
CA ALA A 450 -33.79 13.21 14.44
C ALA A 450 -32.36 13.52 14.92
N ILE A 451 -31.35 12.92 14.25
CA ILE A 451 -29.93 13.08 14.59
C ILE A 451 -29.46 14.49 14.27
N SER A 452 -29.80 15.02 13.09
CA SER A 452 -29.45 16.39 12.70
C SER A 452 -30.08 17.44 13.61
N VAL A 453 -31.37 17.27 13.96
CA VAL A 453 -32.06 18.15 14.92
C VAL A 453 -31.37 18.13 16.28
N LYS A 454 -31.08 16.93 16.83
CA LYS A 454 -30.41 16.79 18.12
C LYS A 454 -28.99 17.33 18.13
N LYS A 455 -28.30 17.22 17.04
CA LYS A 455 -26.92 17.72 16.89
C LYS A 455 -26.89 19.25 16.80
N HIS A 456 -27.81 19.83 16.03
CA HIS A 456 -27.93 21.27 15.87
C HIS A 456 -28.50 21.96 17.13
N GLU A 457 -29.52 21.36 17.75
CA GLU A 457 -30.17 21.86 18.98
C GLU A 457 -30.05 20.81 20.12
N PRO A 458 -28.96 20.81 20.88
CA PRO A 458 -28.73 19.85 21.95
C PRO A 458 -29.74 19.89 23.10
N THR A 459 -30.48 20.99 23.27
CA THR A 459 -31.50 21.11 24.34
C THR A 459 -32.80 20.40 23.98
N ALA A 460 -33.04 20.10 22.70
CA ALA A 460 -34.21 19.38 22.23
C ALA A 460 -34.31 17.97 22.82
N ALA A 461 -35.49 17.57 23.26
CA ALA A 461 -35.78 16.18 23.65
C ALA A 461 -36.35 15.42 22.44
N VAL A 462 -35.49 14.70 21.74
CA VAL A 462 -35.83 14.04 20.47
C VAL A 462 -36.19 12.56 20.67
N THR A 463 -37.37 12.19 20.19
CA THR A 463 -37.81 10.80 20.01
C THR A 463 -37.99 10.52 18.53
N ALA A 464 -37.55 9.36 18.07
CA ALA A 464 -37.65 8.95 16.68
C ALA A 464 -38.25 7.56 16.58
N SER A 465 -39.12 7.33 15.59
CA SER A 465 -39.80 6.06 15.43
C SER A 465 -39.85 5.61 13.97
N ASP A 466 -39.80 4.29 13.78
CA ASP A 466 -40.00 3.64 12.51
C ASP A 466 -40.71 2.29 12.72
N VAL A 467 -41.45 1.83 11.74
CA VAL A 467 -42.08 0.53 11.78
C VAL A 467 -41.07 -0.60 11.58
N SER A 468 -39.97 -0.33 10.91
CA SER A 468 -38.90 -1.28 10.62
C SER A 468 -37.90 -1.38 11.78
N GLU A 469 -37.84 -2.55 12.43
CA GLU A 469 -36.79 -2.82 13.42
C GLU A 469 -35.38 -2.67 12.88
N ASN A 470 -35.17 -3.02 11.59
CA ASN A 470 -33.88 -2.87 10.91
C ASN A 470 -33.52 -1.40 10.71
N ALA A 471 -34.48 -0.54 10.37
CA ALA A 471 -34.27 0.90 10.28
C ALA A 471 -33.89 1.48 11.65
N ILE A 472 -34.61 1.12 12.70
CA ILE A 472 -34.31 1.51 14.09
C ILE A 472 -32.91 1.04 14.52
N PHE A 473 -32.47 -0.14 14.09
CA PHE A 473 -31.12 -0.61 14.37
C PHE A 473 -30.05 0.31 13.71
N VAL A 474 -30.25 0.68 12.45
CA VAL A 474 -29.36 1.61 11.71
C VAL A 474 -29.39 2.99 12.38
N ALA A 475 -30.57 3.53 12.69
CA ALA A 475 -30.74 4.83 13.33
C ALA A 475 -30.04 4.90 14.70
N LYS A 476 -30.14 3.85 15.52
CA LYS A 476 -29.39 3.75 16.79
C LYS A 476 -27.88 3.76 16.58
N ALA A 477 -27.37 3.02 15.59
CA ALA A 477 -25.95 3.03 15.26
C ALA A 477 -25.49 4.44 14.82
N ASN A 478 -26.31 5.14 14.05
CA ASN A 478 -26.06 6.52 13.62
C ASN A 478 -26.07 7.50 14.79
N GLY A 479 -26.99 7.35 15.75
CA GLY A 479 -27.01 8.16 16.96
C GLY A 479 -25.72 8.04 17.77
N VAL A 480 -25.24 6.81 17.94
CA VAL A 480 -23.95 6.53 18.61
C VAL A 480 -22.78 7.13 17.83
N ALA A 481 -22.74 6.93 16.50
CA ALA A 481 -21.65 7.42 15.66
C ALA A 481 -21.57 8.96 15.66
N ASN A 482 -22.71 9.65 15.77
CA ASN A 482 -22.78 11.11 15.83
C ASN A 482 -22.79 11.69 17.26
N LEU A 483 -22.64 10.84 18.28
CA LEU A 483 -22.57 11.23 19.70
C LEU A 483 -23.80 12.01 20.19
N VAL A 484 -24.98 11.65 19.71
CA VAL A 484 -26.27 12.29 20.12
C VAL A 484 -27.17 11.32 20.88
N ASP A 485 -27.90 11.86 21.83
CA ASP A 485 -28.87 11.10 22.62
C ASP A 485 -30.29 11.31 22.05
N VAL A 486 -30.75 10.33 21.27
CA VAL A 486 -32.09 10.26 20.67
C VAL A 486 -32.78 8.98 21.15
N LYS A 487 -34.05 9.08 21.57
CA LYS A 487 -34.86 7.93 21.96
C LYS A 487 -35.46 7.27 20.71
N PHE A 488 -35.00 6.07 20.35
CA PHE A 488 -35.49 5.32 19.20
C PHE A 488 -36.50 4.24 19.59
N ILE A 489 -37.66 4.21 18.93
CA ILE A 489 -38.80 3.33 19.22
C ILE A 489 -39.25 2.63 17.94
N THR A 490 -39.49 1.32 17.97
CA THR A 490 -40.19 0.62 16.89
C THR A 490 -41.71 0.83 17.04
N SER A 491 -42.33 1.50 16.04
CA SER A 491 -43.78 1.85 16.10
C SER A 491 -44.34 2.03 14.69
N ASP A 492 -45.55 1.53 14.45
CA ASP A 492 -46.32 1.93 13.28
C ASP A 492 -46.99 3.29 13.61
N LEU A 493 -46.32 4.35 13.10
CA LEU A 493 -46.64 5.74 13.42
C LEU A 493 -46.79 5.93 14.96
N PHE A 494 -48.00 6.20 15.44
CA PHE A 494 -48.28 6.56 16.84
C PHE A 494 -48.58 5.37 17.75
N GLU A 495 -48.66 4.12 17.27
CA GLU A 495 -49.15 2.96 18.07
C GLU A 495 -48.41 2.75 19.38
N ASN A 496 -47.09 2.93 19.41
CA ASN A 496 -46.26 2.74 20.60
C ASN A 496 -45.66 4.08 21.11
N ILE A 497 -46.27 5.21 20.74
CA ILE A 497 -45.82 6.54 21.16
C ILE A 497 -46.70 7.06 22.29
N ASP A 498 -46.05 7.34 23.41
CA ASP A 498 -46.73 7.93 24.59
C ASP A 498 -46.37 9.41 24.69
N GLY A 499 -47.35 10.21 25.11
CA GLY A 499 -47.15 11.63 25.44
C GLY A 499 -47.45 12.60 24.31
N GLU A 500 -47.24 13.88 24.62
CA GLU A 500 -47.46 14.98 23.69
C GLU A 500 -46.13 15.69 23.38
N PHE A 501 -45.99 16.18 22.15
CA PHE A 501 -44.78 16.81 21.62
C PHE A 501 -45.05 18.25 21.19
N ASP A 502 -44.04 19.09 21.28
CA ASP A 502 -44.07 20.45 20.75
C ASP A 502 -44.00 20.47 19.24
N ILE A 503 -43.26 19.50 18.67
CA ILE A 503 -43.07 19.36 17.21
C ILE A 503 -43.19 17.89 16.85
N ILE A 504 -43.99 17.59 15.83
CA ILE A 504 -43.99 16.30 15.13
C ILE A 504 -43.45 16.55 13.74
N VAL A 505 -42.50 15.74 13.29
CA VAL A 505 -41.91 15.80 11.96
C VAL A 505 -41.98 14.43 11.28
N SER A 506 -42.15 14.41 9.98
CA SER A 506 -42.07 13.18 9.19
C SER A 506 -41.64 13.44 7.74
N ASN A 507 -40.80 12.56 7.21
CA ASN A 507 -40.69 12.32 5.79
C ASN A 507 -41.32 10.93 5.50
N PRO A 508 -42.65 10.87 5.32
CA PRO A 508 -43.35 9.59 5.16
C PRO A 508 -43.21 9.07 3.72
N PRO A 509 -43.46 7.77 3.47
CA PRO A 509 -43.60 7.25 2.12
C PRO A 509 -44.76 7.94 1.39
N TYR A 510 -44.50 8.47 0.18
CA TYR A 510 -45.47 9.27 -0.60
C TYR A 510 -45.57 8.87 -2.08
N ILE A 511 -44.78 7.90 -2.55
CA ILE A 511 -44.81 7.49 -3.96
C ILE A 511 -46.06 6.61 -4.19
N LYS A 512 -46.82 6.91 -5.25
CA LYS A 512 -47.97 6.08 -5.62
C LYS A 512 -47.51 4.66 -5.98
N THR A 513 -48.23 3.64 -5.49
CA THR A 513 -47.87 2.24 -5.70
C THR A 513 -47.56 1.92 -7.18
N ASP A 514 -48.39 2.43 -8.11
CA ASP A 514 -48.25 2.18 -9.55
C ASP A 514 -47.00 2.89 -10.14
N ASP A 515 -46.48 3.93 -9.53
CA ASP A 515 -45.33 4.72 -10.00
C ASP A 515 -44.00 4.12 -9.56
N ILE A 516 -43.99 3.25 -8.56
CA ILE A 516 -42.74 2.62 -8.06
C ILE A 516 -41.99 1.87 -9.18
N GLN A 517 -42.72 1.27 -10.11
CA GLN A 517 -42.11 0.55 -11.23
C GLN A 517 -41.36 1.47 -12.22
N ASN A 518 -41.71 2.75 -12.25
CA ASN A 518 -41.13 3.76 -13.12
C ASN A 518 -39.90 4.45 -12.52
N LEU A 519 -39.60 4.19 -11.25
CA LEU A 519 -38.44 4.72 -10.58
C LEU A 519 -37.14 4.18 -11.18
N ASP A 520 -36.07 4.92 -11.01
CA ASP A 520 -34.73 4.49 -11.39
C ASP A 520 -34.37 3.15 -10.76
N VAL A 521 -33.60 2.35 -11.49
CA VAL A 521 -33.19 1.00 -11.05
C VAL A 521 -32.51 1.02 -9.68
N GLU A 522 -31.78 2.09 -9.39
CA GLU A 522 -31.10 2.30 -8.12
C GLU A 522 -32.07 2.40 -6.95
N VAL A 523 -33.18 3.09 -7.12
CA VAL A 523 -34.21 3.28 -6.10
C VAL A 523 -35.05 2.01 -5.95
N ARG A 524 -35.74 1.61 -7.03
CA ARG A 524 -36.68 0.48 -6.97
C ARG A 524 -36.03 -0.89 -6.70
N GLY A 525 -34.74 -1.04 -7.04
CA GLY A 525 -34.03 -2.32 -6.92
C GLY A 525 -33.26 -2.51 -5.63
N TYR A 526 -32.97 -1.43 -4.92
CA TYR A 526 -32.10 -1.47 -3.75
C TYR A 526 -32.66 -0.79 -2.51
N GLU A 527 -33.49 0.26 -2.66
CA GLU A 527 -34.08 0.91 -1.50
C GLU A 527 -35.34 0.16 -0.99
N PRO A 528 -35.63 0.19 0.32
CA PRO A 528 -36.73 -0.58 0.88
C PRO A 528 -38.06 -0.03 0.39
N ILE A 529 -38.89 -0.88 -0.24
CA ILE A 529 -40.20 -0.51 -0.78
C ILE A 529 -41.10 0.14 0.27
N ILE A 530 -41.02 -0.32 1.53
CA ILE A 530 -41.79 0.24 2.66
C ILE A 530 -41.50 1.72 2.91
N ALA A 531 -40.33 2.21 2.50
CA ALA A 531 -39.95 3.61 2.63
C ALA A 531 -40.38 4.46 1.41
N LEU A 532 -40.90 3.82 0.36
CA LEU A 532 -41.29 4.48 -0.90
C LEU A 532 -42.80 4.52 -1.10
N ASP A 533 -43.50 3.40 -0.80
CA ASP A 533 -44.90 3.18 -1.15
C ASP A 533 -45.86 3.97 -0.23
N GLY A 534 -46.40 5.06 -0.74
CA GLY A 534 -47.42 5.90 -0.10
C GLY A 534 -48.86 5.46 -0.32
N GLY A 535 -49.07 4.27 -0.94
CA GLY A 535 -50.38 3.76 -1.26
C GLY A 535 -50.88 4.17 -2.65
N LYS A 536 -52.14 3.90 -2.96
CA LYS A 536 -52.70 4.04 -4.29
C LYS A 536 -52.61 5.46 -4.86
N ASP A 537 -52.80 6.47 -4.03
CA ASP A 537 -52.77 7.88 -4.42
C ASP A 537 -51.58 8.68 -3.80
N GLY A 538 -50.69 7.97 -3.06
CA GLY A 538 -49.52 8.57 -2.39
C GLY A 538 -49.83 9.18 -1.01
N LEU A 539 -51.11 9.25 -0.61
CA LEU A 539 -51.55 10.05 0.55
C LEU A 539 -51.83 9.24 1.81
N ASP A 540 -51.66 7.93 1.82
CA ASP A 540 -52.08 7.05 2.93
C ASP A 540 -51.40 7.42 4.26
N PHE A 541 -50.09 7.69 4.24
CA PHE A 541 -49.36 8.07 5.46
C PHE A 541 -49.67 9.49 5.91
N TYR A 542 -49.86 10.43 4.99
CA TYR A 542 -50.27 11.80 5.36
C TYR A 542 -51.59 11.80 6.10
N ARG A 543 -52.59 11.01 5.62
CA ARG A 543 -53.89 10.89 6.29
C ARG A 543 -53.76 10.34 7.71
N ARG A 544 -53.00 9.24 7.86
CA ARG A 544 -52.77 8.59 9.16
C ARG A 544 -52.01 9.50 10.13
N ILE A 545 -51.01 10.23 9.65
CA ILE A 545 -50.23 11.19 10.47
C ILE A 545 -51.10 12.36 10.90
N ILE A 546 -51.85 12.97 10.01
CA ILE A 546 -52.76 14.09 10.33
C ILE A 546 -53.82 13.68 11.33
N ASP A 547 -54.43 12.51 11.16
CA ASP A 547 -55.46 12.00 12.07
C ASP A 547 -54.94 11.74 13.48
N GLY A 548 -53.71 11.25 13.62
CA GLY A 548 -53.05 10.97 14.90
C GLY A 548 -52.40 12.20 15.55
N ALA A 549 -51.99 13.18 14.77
CA ALA A 549 -51.17 14.30 15.23
C ALA A 549 -51.87 15.15 16.31
N ALA A 550 -53.17 15.40 16.19
CA ALA A 550 -53.91 16.20 17.15
C ALA A 550 -53.91 15.63 18.58
N ALA A 551 -53.84 14.32 18.75
CA ALA A 551 -53.74 13.64 20.04
C ALA A 551 -52.33 13.66 20.66
N HIS A 552 -51.31 13.86 19.85
CA HIS A 552 -49.90 13.79 20.25
C HIS A 552 -49.18 15.14 20.17
N LEU A 553 -49.84 16.20 19.72
CA LEU A 553 -49.32 17.56 19.77
C LEU A 553 -49.81 18.27 21.05
N LYS A 554 -48.91 19.02 21.69
CA LYS A 554 -49.28 19.99 22.71
C LYS A 554 -50.09 21.15 22.11
N ASP A 555 -50.81 21.91 22.92
CA ASP A 555 -51.50 23.08 22.45
C ASP A 555 -50.52 24.09 21.79
N GLY A 556 -50.82 24.50 20.57
CA GLY A 556 -49.92 25.32 19.76
C GLY A 556 -48.72 24.56 19.18
N GLY A 557 -48.62 23.26 19.32
CA GLY A 557 -47.59 22.43 18.72
C GLY A 557 -47.72 22.33 17.20
N GLU A 558 -46.61 22.03 16.51
CA GLU A 558 -46.50 22.06 15.08
C GLU A 558 -46.27 20.67 14.48
N LEU A 559 -46.90 20.36 13.34
CA LEU A 559 -46.65 19.21 12.50
C LEU A 559 -45.96 19.68 11.20
N LEU A 560 -44.76 19.17 10.94
CA LEU A 560 -44.01 19.43 9.70
C LEU A 560 -43.90 18.13 8.89
N MET A 561 -44.27 18.14 7.62
CA MET A 561 -44.14 16.95 6.77
C MET A 561 -43.49 17.30 5.42
N GLU A 562 -42.58 16.45 4.97
CA GLU A 562 -42.08 16.49 3.57
C GLU A 562 -43.20 16.08 2.61
N LEU A 563 -43.25 16.71 1.45
CA LEU A 563 -44.28 16.51 0.43
C LEU A 563 -43.67 15.95 -0.87
N GLY A 564 -44.40 15.04 -1.48
CA GLY A 564 -44.21 14.67 -2.86
C GLY A 564 -44.58 15.82 -3.82
N ILE A 565 -44.11 15.74 -5.05
CA ILE A 565 -44.44 16.73 -6.08
C ILE A 565 -45.97 16.69 -6.36
N ASP A 566 -46.61 17.84 -6.42
CA ASP A 566 -48.06 18.05 -6.70
C ASP A 566 -49.01 17.55 -5.60
N GLU A 567 -48.55 17.19 -4.40
CA GLU A 567 -49.39 16.69 -3.28
C GLU A 567 -49.81 17.77 -2.28
N ALA A 568 -49.21 18.96 -2.36
CA ALA A 568 -49.33 20.03 -1.36
C ALA A 568 -50.78 20.42 -1.06
N GLU A 569 -51.59 20.70 -2.09
CA GLU A 569 -52.97 21.13 -1.93
C GLU A 569 -53.90 20.00 -1.45
N ASP A 570 -53.64 18.75 -1.85
CA ASP A 570 -54.43 17.59 -1.41
C ASP A 570 -54.19 17.30 0.06
N VAL A 571 -52.91 17.35 0.53
CA VAL A 571 -52.54 17.18 1.95
C VAL A 571 -53.16 18.31 2.79
N LYS A 572 -53.08 19.54 2.34
CA LYS A 572 -53.69 20.70 3.01
C LYS A 572 -55.22 20.58 3.11
N ALA A 573 -55.87 20.17 2.00
CA ALA A 573 -57.33 19.99 1.97
C ALA A 573 -57.78 18.86 2.97
N TYR A 574 -56.99 17.79 3.11
CA TYR A 574 -57.27 16.73 4.05
C TYR A 574 -57.14 17.17 5.54
N ALA A 575 -56.21 18.09 5.82
CA ALA A 575 -56.01 18.62 7.16
C ALA A 575 -57.07 19.64 7.59
N ASP A 576 -57.88 20.17 6.67
CA ASP A 576 -58.90 21.18 6.99
C ASP A 576 -59.91 20.63 8.04
N GLY A 577 -60.17 21.47 9.02
CA GLY A 577 -61.03 21.10 10.17
C GLY A 577 -60.35 20.27 11.25
N LYS A 578 -59.15 19.70 11.02
CA LYS A 578 -58.37 18.88 11.98
C LYS A 578 -57.20 19.67 12.56
N LEU A 579 -56.40 20.30 11.74
CA LEU A 579 -55.26 21.15 12.10
C LEU A 579 -55.39 22.51 11.41
N GLU A 580 -54.69 23.49 11.89
CA GLU A 580 -54.63 24.83 11.28
C GLU A 580 -53.43 24.87 10.32
N PHE A 581 -53.69 25.18 9.05
CA PHE A 581 -52.60 25.39 8.08
C PHE A 581 -51.81 26.67 8.45
N SER A 582 -50.47 26.52 8.52
CA SER A 582 -49.55 27.64 8.79
C SER A 582 -48.88 28.15 7.53
N GLU A 583 -48.12 27.32 6.87
CA GLU A 583 -47.32 27.70 5.69
C GLU A 583 -46.88 26.50 4.86
N PHE A 584 -46.50 26.77 3.61
CA PHE A 584 -45.63 25.88 2.84
C PHE A 584 -44.21 26.42 2.83
N ILE A 585 -43.20 25.56 2.94
CA ILE A 585 -41.79 25.89 2.74
C ILE A 585 -41.36 25.32 1.40
N LYS A 586 -40.81 26.17 0.53
CA LYS A 586 -40.36 25.77 -0.81
C LYS A 586 -38.89 25.32 -0.79
N ASP A 587 -38.60 24.39 -1.69
CA ASP A 587 -37.20 24.01 -2.00
C ASP A 587 -36.55 25.08 -2.90
N TYR A 588 -35.28 24.83 -3.24
CA TYR A 588 -34.48 25.77 -4.06
C TYR A 588 -34.99 25.92 -5.50
N ASP A 589 -35.80 24.95 -5.98
CA ASP A 589 -36.46 25.01 -7.30
C ASP A 589 -37.83 25.66 -7.26
N GLY A 590 -38.28 26.08 -6.07
CA GLY A 590 -39.54 26.80 -5.86
C GLY A 590 -40.75 25.85 -5.73
N ILE A 591 -40.53 24.56 -5.52
CA ILE A 591 -41.56 23.54 -5.30
C ILE A 591 -41.95 23.55 -3.82
N ASP A 592 -43.24 23.43 -3.51
CA ASP A 592 -43.73 23.30 -2.13
C ASP A 592 -43.30 21.92 -1.56
N ARG A 593 -42.24 21.93 -0.74
CA ARG A 593 -41.59 20.73 -0.26
C ARG A 593 -41.94 20.35 1.18
N ILE A 594 -42.35 21.31 2.00
CA ILE A 594 -42.71 21.06 3.38
C ILE A 594 -44.05 21.76 3.66
N VAL A 595 -44.96 21.04 4.32
CA VAL A 595 -46.16 21.64 4.88
C VAL A 595 -46.03 21.77 6.39
N VAL A 596 -46.50 22.88 6.95
CA VAL A 596 -46.54 23.15 8.38
C VAL A 596 -47.99 23.34 8.83
N PHE A 597 -48.42 22.56 9.77
CA PHE A 597 -49.70 22.67 10.46
C PHE A 597 -49.49 22.97 11.93
N LYS A 598 -50.51 23.59 12.58
CA LYS A 598 -50.57 23.83 14.02
C LYS A 598 -51.79 23.14 14.66
N LYS A 599 -51.62 22.64 15.91
CA LYS A 599 -52.74 22.23 16.71
C LYS A 599 -53.54 23.49 17.12
N ARG A 600 -54.86 23.43 16.93
CA ARG A 600 -55.79 24.53 17.32
C ARG A 600 -55.89 24.70 18.82
#